data_521306e28910efab7eb0cf966d6e311a
#
_entry.id   521306e28910efab7eb0cf966d6e311a
#
_cell.length_a   1.000
_cell.length_b   1.000
_cell.length_c   1.000
_cell.angle_alpha   90.00
_cell.angle_beta   90.00
_cell.angle_gamma   90.00
#
_symmetry.space_group_name_H-M   'P 1'
#
loop_
_entity.id
_entity.type
_entity.pdbx_description
1 polymer ?
#
loop_
_entity_poly.entity_id
_entity_poly.type
_entity_poly.pdbx_seq_one_letter_code
_entity_poly.pdbx_strand_id
1 'polypeptide(L)'
;MSLERVRRAVAARDEAGLRRTLRPRLRSEATLDLAGNDYLGLAHDPRVTEAAANAARIWGAGSTGSRLVTGTTALHEELEAELADFTGGPAALVFSSGYLANLGALTALGGEDVTIVSDAGNHASIIDACRLSRSTIVVVPHRDVDKFDSALAARSTSYAVVVTDAVFSVDGDLAPLREIHTIARRHRALLVVDEAHALGVVGNRGRGAVAAADLAGEEDIVRTVTLSKSLGAQGGAVVAARDVIELMINVARPFIFDTGLAPASVGAALAALRIVRNEPGLASAARSNAQALAAIVRRVGVETAEPDAAVVPAVVGEPRRAVRVAAAALASGVRVGCFRPPSVPHGRSCLRLTARANLTSADLELAHRALTGALGSSSLDTSPAVRARDEGADT
;
A
#
# COMPACT_ATOMS: atom_id res chain seq x y z
N MET A 1 -4.31 -13.00 30.28
CA MET A 1 -3.14 -13.61 29.59
C MET A 1 -1.92 -13.43 30.47
N SER A 2 -1.12 -14.50 30.79
CA SER A 2 0.06 -14.34 31.64
C SER A 2 1.23 -13.74 30.86
N LEU A 3 2.12 -13.02 31.54
CA LEU A 3 3.34 -12.47 30.94
C LEU A 3 4.27 -13.57 30.39
N GLU A 4 4.23 -14.75 31.00
CA GLU A 4 4.96 -15.93 30.53
C GLU A 4 4.51 -16.36 29.12
N ARG A 5 3.20 -16.35 28.84
CA ARG A 5 2.68 -16.62 27.48
C ARG A 5 3.21 -15.60 26.45
N VAL A 6 3.30 -14.33 26.84
CA VAL A 6 3.87 -13.27 25.98
C VAL A 6 5.35 -13.56 25.69
N ARG A 7 6.14 -13.91 26.74
CA ARG A 7 7.57 -14.23 26.58
C ARG A 7 7.78 -15.45 25.65
N ARG A 8 6.99 -16.52 25.82
CA ARG A 8 7.04 -17.70 24.93
C ARG A 8 6.70 -17.33 23.48
N ALA A 9 5.69 -16.48 23.25
CA ALA A 9 5.33 -16.03 21.91
C ALA A 9 6.43 -15.20 21.24
N VAL A 10 7.16 -14.38 22.02
CA VAL A 10 8.33 -13.63 21.51
C VAL A 10 9.48 -14.57 21.18
N ALA A 11 9.80 -15.54 22.05
CA ALA A 11 10.85 -16.53 21.81
C ALA A 11 10.58 -17.37 20.56
N ALA A 12 9.36 -17.88 20.41
CA ALA A 12 8.96 -18.66 19.23
C ALA A 12 9.11 -17.85 17.91
N ARG A 13 8.85 -16.53 17.93
CA ARG A 13 9.11 -15.68 16.76
C ARG A 13 10.59 -15.53 16.45
N ASP A 14 11.42 -15.46 17.48
CA ASP A 14 12.87 -15.35 17.33
C ASP A 14 13.45 -16.65 16.73
N GLU A 15 13.07 -17.79 17.27
CA GLU A 15 13.44 -19.12 16.76
C GLU A 15 13.03 -19.34 15.30
N ALA A 16 11.82 -18.88 14.94
CA ALA A 16 11.32 -18.93 13.57
C ALA A 16 11.98 -17.91 12.62
N GLY A 17 12.87 -17.03 13.08
CA GLY A 17 13.46 -15.97 12.30
C GLY A 17 12.44 -14.87 11.88
N LEU A 18 11.32 -14.78 12.61
CA LEU A 18 10.22 -13.84 12.31
C LEU A 18 10.18 -12.64 13.26
N ARG A 19 11.14 -12.50 14.17
CA ARG A 19 11.24 -11.34 15.05
C ARG A 19 11.40 -10.05 14.24
N ARG A 20 10.63 -9.03 14.62
CA ARG A 20 10.72 -7.69 14.06
C ARG A 20 11.37 -6.76 15.06
N THR A 21 12.27 -5.90 14.59
CA THR A 21 13.00 -4.94 15.41
C THR A 21 12.87 -3.56 14.81
N LEU A 22 12.55 -2.56 15.64
CA LEU A 22 12.54 -1.16 15.23
C LEU A 22 13.99 -0.70 14.99
N ARG A 23 14.22 -0.01 13.89
CA ARG A 23 15.51 0.59 13.53
C ARG A 23 15.31 2.09 13.27
N PRO A 24 15.53 2.95 14.26
CA PRO A 24 15.41 4.39 14.09
C PRO A 24 16.34 4.90 12.98
N ARG A 25 15.85 5.78 12.13
CA ARG A 25 16.68 6.53 11.19
C ARG A 25 17.33 7.70 11.93
N LEU A 26 18.63 7.87 11.74
CA LEU A 26 19.35 9.01 12.30
C LEU A 26 19.33 10.17 11.29
N ARG A 27 19.33 11.41 11.78
CA ARG A 27 19.32 12.60 10.92
C ARG A 27 20.57 12.67 10.01
N SER A 28 21.70 12.17 10.48
CA SER A 28 22.98 12.14 9.76
C SER A 28 23.21 10.89 8.92
N GLU A 29 22.22 9.99 8.80
CA GLU A 29 22.37 8.74 8.06
C GLU A 29 22.31 9.01 6.55
N ALA A 30 23.44 8.83 5.87
CA ALA A 30 23.55 8.92 4.41
C ALA A 30 23.24 7.56 3.76
N THR A 31 21.99 7.06 3.91
CA THR A 31 21.57 5.79 3.37
C THR A 31 20.57 6.01 2.24
N LEU A 32 20.81 5.40 1.08
CA LEU A 32 19.82 5.36 0.00
C LEU A 32 18.61 4.53 0.45
N ASP A 33 17.46 5.18 0.62
CA ASP A 33 16.23 4.53 1.06
C ASP A 33 15.43 4.02 -0.15
N LEU A 34 15.45 2.71 -0.36
CA LEU A 34 14.61 1.97 -1.30
C LEU A 34 13.57 1.10 -0.57
N ALA A 35 13.32 1.35 0.73
CA ALA A 35 12.34 0.63 1.54
C ALA A 35 11.08 1.46 1.83
N GLY A 36 11.21 2.78 1.84
CA GLY A 36 10.10 3.72 2.06
C GLY A 36 9.16 3.78 0.86
N ASN A 37 8.00 4.42 1.05
CA ASN A 37 6.99 4.54 -0.01
C ASN A 37 6.83 5.98 -0.52
N ASP A 38 7.81 6.83 -0.33
CA ASP A 38 7.85 8.21 -0.86
C ASP A 38 8.16 8.18 -2.36
N TYR A 39 7.23 7.64 -3.16
CA TYR A 39 7.44 7.35 -4.58
C TYR A 39 7.82 8.55 -5.43
N LEU A 40 7.41 9.74 -5.02
CA LEU A 40 7.68 10.99 -5.75
C LEU A 40 8.81 11.80 -5.12
N GLY A 41 9.32 11.40 -3.94
CA GLY A 41 10.38 12.12 -3.22
C GLY A 41 9.90 13.41 -2.57
N LEU A 42 8.59 13.53 -2.29
CA LEU A 42 7.97 14.77 -1.81
C LEU A 42 8.04 14.97 -0.29
N ALA A 43 8.34 13.93 0.49
CA ALA A 43 8.38 14.03 1.95
C ALA A 43 9.41 15.04 2.49
N HIS A 44 10.43 15.33 1.70
CA HIS A 44 11.47 16.32 2.01
C HIS A 44 11.48 17.53 1.06
N ASP A 45 10.48 17.66 0.17
CA ASP A 45 10.36 18.83 -0.70
C ASP A 45 10.11 20.09 0.15
N PRO A 46 10.92 21.16 -0.04
CA PRO A 46 10.77 22.38 0.74
C PRO A 46 9.36 22.99 0.66
N ARG A 47 8.69 22.88 -0.47
CA ARG A 47 7.32 23.38 -0.67
C ARG A 47 6.31 22.64 0.20
N VAL A 48 6.51 21.32 0.36
CA VAL A 48 5.65 20.46 1.19
C VAL A 48 5.92 20.69 2.68
N THR A 49 7.20 20.75 3.07
CA THR A 49 7.57 20.97 4.47
C THR A 49 7.20 22.36 4.97
N GLU A 50 7.34 23.41 4.13
CA GLU A 50 6.89 24.77 4.48
C GLU A 50 5.36 24.86 4.57
N ALA A 51 4.62 24.22 3.68
CA ALA A 51 3.16 24.15 3.74
C ALA A 51 2.69 23.48 5.04
N ALA A 52 3.36 22.38 5.46
CA ALA A 52 3.10 21.74 6.75
C ALA A 52 3.34 22.69 7.93
N ALA A 53 4.49 23.38 7.93
CA ALA A 53 4.84 24.33 8.97
C ALA A 53 3.86 25.51 9.04
N ASN A 54 3.44 26.03 7.89
CA ASN A 54 2.48 27.12 7.81
C ASN A 54 1.08 26.69 8.30
N ALA A 55 0.61 25.51 7.89
CA ALA A 55 -0.65 24.96 8.38
C ALA A 55 -0.64 24.78 9.92
N ALA A 56 0.47 24.32 10.49
CA ALA A 56 0.63 24.24 11.96
C ALA A 56 0.60 25.59 12.64
N ARG A 57 1.19 26.64 12.04
CA ARG A 57 1.17 28.01 12.59
C ARG A 57 -0.23 28.61 12.60
N ILE A 58 -1.04 28.35 11.54
CA ILE A 58 -2.37 28.92 11.37
C ILE A 58 -3.44 28.16 12.17
N TRP A 59 -3.41 26.82 12.09
CA TRP A 59 -4.48 25.95 12.60
C TRP A 59 -4.12 25.22 13.89
N GLY A 60 -2.88 25.32 14.38
CA GLY A 60 -2.37 24.57 15.52
C GLY A 60 -1.72 23.24 15.14
N ALA A 61 -1.07 22.61 16.13
CA ALA A 61 -0.30 21.37 15.94
C ALA A 61 -1.17 20.12 15.75
N GLY A 62 -2.43 20.15 16.18
CA GLY A 62 -3.35 19.03 16.09
C GLY A 62 -4.80 19.48 16.00
N SER A 63 -5.68 18.60 15.53
CA SER A 63 -7.10 18.89 15.34
C SER A 63 -7.91 18.87 16.62
N THR A 64 -7.40 18.28 17.70
CA THR A 64 -7.92 18.27 19.09
C THR A 64 -9.34 17.74 19.29
N GLY A 65 -9.99 17.26 18.24
CA GLY A 65 -11.32 16.69 18.24
C GLY A 65 -11.60 15.85 17.01
N SER A 66 -12.67 15.08 17.04
CA SER A 66 -13.12 14.36 15.83
C SER A 66 -13.64 15.33 14.79
N ARG A 67 -13.70 14.86 13.53
CA ARG A 67 -14.16 15.66 12.38
C ARG A 67 -15.55 16.25 12.59
N LEU A 68 -16.44 15.57 13.29
CA LEU A 68 -17.82 16.00 13.56
C LEU A 68 -17.94 17.00 14.70
N VAL A 69 -16.90 17.23 15.50
CA VAL A 69 -16.93 18.15 16.62
C VAL A 69 -16.17 19.44 16.29
N THR A 70 -14.85 19.42 16.38
CA THR A 70 -13.97 20.58 16.12
C THR A 70 -12.83 20.27 15.17
N GLY A 71 -12.64 19.01 14.79
CA GLY A 71 -11.50 18.54 14.01
C GLY A 71 -11.59 18.85 12.52
N THR A 72 -12.73 19.36 12.00
CA THR A 72 -12.84 19.82 10.62
C THR A 72 -12.42 21.27 10.50
N THR A 73 -11.48 21.57 9.62
CA THR A 73 -11.10 22.93 9.23
C THR A 73 -11.35 23.13 7.75
N ALA A 74 -11.43 24.39 7.28
CA ALA A 74 -11.50 24.69 5.86
C ALA A 74 -10.38 24.08 5.04
N LEU A 75 -9.20 23.86 5.66
CA LEU A 75 -8.07 23.19 5.00
C LEU A 75 -8.37 21.70 4.69
N HIS A 76 -9.15 21.01 5.53
CA HIS A 76 -9.61 19.65 5.25
C HIS A 76 -10.55 19.61 4.04
N GLU A 77 -11.52 20.54 3.99
CA GLU A 77 -12.48 20.66 2.88
C GLU A 77 -11.77 20.99 1.56
N GLU A 78 -10.76 21.86 1.62
CA GLU A 78 -9.94 22.19 0.44
C GLU A 78 -9.17 20.96 -0.08
N LEU A 79 -8.55 20.17 0.80
CA LEU A 79 -7.87 18.93 0.43
C LEU A 79 -8.86 17.90 -0.16
N GLU A 80 -10.04 17.74 0.45
CA GLU A 80 -11.08 16.83 -0.03
C GLU A 80 -11.57 17.23 -1.42
N ALA A 81 -11.82 18.53 -1.66
CA ALA A 81 -12.22 19.04 -2.96
C ALA A 81 -11.14 18.80 -4.03
N GLU A 82 -9.88 19.09 -3.72
CA GLU A 82 -8.78 18.90 -4.67
C GLU A 82 -8.44 17.42 -4.93
N LEU A 83 -8.58 16.52 -3.93
CA LEU A 83 -8.44 15.09 -4.13
C LEU A 83 -9.53 14.52 -5.05
N ALA A 84 -10.78 14.93 -4.84
CA ALA A 84 -11.90 14.54 -5.68
C ALA A 84 -11.67 14.99 -7.14
N ASP A 85 -11.32 16.25 -7.35
CA ASP A 85 -11.05 16.81 -8.69
C ASP A 85 -9.83 16.11 -9.35
N PHE A 86 -8.71 15.98 -8.65
CA PHE A 86 -7.50 15.35 -9.19
C PHE A 86 -7.74 13.92 -9.63
N THR A 87 -8.43 13.13 -8.82
CA THR A 87 -8.73 11.73 -9.13
C THR A 87 -9.92 11.57 -10.08
N GLY A 88 -10.71 12.63 -10.31
CA GLY A 88 -11.92 12.62 -11.12
C GLY A 88 -13.10 11.95 -10.44
N GLY A 89 -13.19 12.05 -9.11
CA GLY A 89 -14.30 11.52 -8.33
C GLY A 89 -15.29 12.61 -7.92
N PRO A 90 -16.52 12.22 -7.51
CA PRO A 90 -17.58 13.19 -7.16
C PRO A 90 -17.37 13.90 -5.82
N ALA A 91 -16.76 13.23 -4.83
CA ALA A 91 -16.47 13.75 -3.49
C ALA A 91 -15.34 12.96 -2.83
N ALA A 92 -14.72 13.55 -1.79
CA ALA A 92 -13.72 12.86 -0.97
C ALA A 92 -13.97 13.12 0.53
N LEU A 93 -13.43 12.22 1.37
CA LEU A 93 -13.48 12.30 2.83
C LEU A 93 -12.14 11.89 3.41
N VAL A 94 -11.49 12.78 4.16
CA VAL A 94 -10.15 12.58 4.73
C VAL A 94 -10.22 11.85 6.08
N PHE A 95 -9.31 10.90 6.26
CA PHE A 95 -9.07 10.09 7.46
C PHE A 95 -7.64 10.29 7.98
N SER A 96 -7.37 9.93 9.23
CA SER A 96 -6.04 10.04 9.83
C SER A 96 -5.01 9.04 9.26
N SER A 97 -5.46 8.02 8.53
CA SER A 97 -4.59 7.09 7.79
C SER A 97 -5.35 6.37 6.67
N GLY A 98 -4.62 5.84 5.66
CA GLY A 98 -5.19 4.94 4.65
C GLY A 98 -5.74 3.65 5.26
N TYR A 99 -5.16 3.17 6.35
CA TYR A 99 -5.67 2.03 7.10
C TYR A 99 -7.11 2.29 7.61
N LEU A 100 -7.33 3.46 8.24
CA LEU A 100 -8.65 3.85 8.73
C LEU A 100 -9.64 4.23 7.61
N ALA A 101 -9.15 4.69 6.46
CA ALA A 101 -9.98 4.88 5.27
C ALA A 101 -10.56 3.54 4.79
N ASN A 102 -9.74 2.48 4.70
CA ASN A 102 -10.23 1.13 4.38
C ASN A 102 -11.21 0.59 5.42
N LEU A 103 -10.89 0.74 6.71
CA LEU A 103 -11.81 0.33 7.78
C LEU A 103 -13.14 1.09 7.68
N GLY A 104 -13.07 2.40 7.48
CA GLY A 104 -14.25 3.26 7.35
C GLY A 104 -15.13 2.86 6.17
N ALA A 105 -14.53 2.67 4.99
CA ALA A 105 -15.25 2.30 3.78
C ALA A 105 -15.96 0.94 3.93
N LEU A 106 -15.21 -0.11 4.26
CA LEU A 106 -15.75 -1.46 4.29
C LEU A 106 -16.71 -1.73 5.47
N THR A 107 -16.52 -1.05 6.61
CA THR A 107 -17.46 -1.17 7.72
C THR A 107 -18.74 -0.35 7.51
N ALA A 108 -18.68 0.74 6.75
CA ALA A 108 -19.86 1.55 6.40
C ALA A 108 -20.70 0.89 5.29
N LEU A 109 -20.05 0.21 4.34
CA LEU A 109 -20.70 -0.47 3.22
C LEU A 109 -21.04 -1.93 3.51
N GLY A 110 -20.53 -2.49 4.62
CA GLY A 110 -20.78 -3.86 5.05
C GLY A 110 -22.03 -4.00 5.89
N GLY A 111 -22.36 -5.24 6.24
CA GLY A 111 -23.52 -5.62 7.05
C GLY A 111 -23.83 -7.10 6.92
N GLU A 112 -24.75 -7.61 7.74
CA GLU A 112 -25.15 -9.02 7.74
C GLU A 112 -25.82 -9.45 6.42
N ASP A 113 -26.40 -8.49 5.69
CA ASP A 113 -27.07 -8.65 4.40
C ASP A 113 -26.14 -8.41 3.20
N VAL A 114 -24.83 -8.25 3.44
CA VAL A 114 -23.80 -7.96 2.44
C VAL A 114 -22.82 -9.12 2.32
N THR A 115 -22.50 -9.52 1.08
CA THR A 115 -21.31 -10.35 0.79
C THR A 115 -20.18 -9.46 0.30
N ILE A 116 -19.01 -9.57 0.94
CA ILE A 116 -17.76 -8.95 0.45
C ILE A 116 -16.91 -10.01 -0.24
N VAL A 117 -16.65 -9.82 -1.53
CA VAL A 117 -15.74 -10.66 -2.33
C VAL A 117 -14.39 -9.96 -2.38
N SER A 118 -13.37 -10.56 -1.76
CA SER A 118 -12.05 -9.98 -1.52
C SER A 118 -10.96 -10.75 -2.23
N ASP A 119 -10.05 -10.06 -2.93
CA ASP A 119 -8.83 -10.65 -3.48
C ASP A 119 -7.93 -11.19 -2.36
N ALA A 120 -7.32 -12.37 -2.57
CA ALA A 120 -6.42 -13.01 -1.61
C ALA A 120 -5.12 -12.22 -1.39
N GLY A 121 -4.73 -11.37 -2.34
CA GLY A 121 -3.54 -10.50 -2.26
C GLY A 121 -3.75 -9.18 -1.52
N ASN A 122 -4.97 -8.89 -1.10
CA ASN A 122 -5.33 -7.61 -0.50
C ASN A 122 -4.53 -7.27 0.76
N HIS A 123 -4.31 -5.97 0.96
CA HIS A 123 -3.61 -5.42 2.11
C HIS A 123 -4.30 -5.77 3.45
N ALA A 124 -3.51 -5.89 4.51
CA ALA A 124 -4.00 -6.24 5.86
C ALA A 124 -5.14 -5.35 6.37
N SER A 125 -5.16 -4.06 6.03
CA SER A 125 -6.24 -3.15 6.41
C SER A 125 -7.59 -3.55 5.79
N ILE A 126 -7.59 -4.06 4.56
CA ILE A 126 -8.79 -4.58 3.89
C ILE A 126 -9.25 -5.87 4.58
N ILE A 127 -8.31 -6.79 4.87
CA ILE A 127 -8.62 -8.03 5.61
C ILE A 127 -9.24 -7.73 6.97
N ASP A 128 -8.69 -6.79 7.72
CA ASP A 128 -9.21 -6.41 9.04
C ASP A 128 -10.56 -5.68 8.92
N ALA A 129 -10.72 -4.83 7.91
CA ALA A 129 -11.99 -4.16 7.62
C ALA A 129 -13.09 -5.16 7.23
N CYS A 130 -12.78 -6.16 6.40
CA CYS A 130 -13.69 -7.25 6.08
C CYS A 130 -14.16 -8.00 7.33
N ARG A 131 -13.22 -8.33 8.25
CA ARG A 131 -13.57 -9.00 9.52
C ARG A 131 -14.47 -8.15 10.42
N LEU A 132 -14.28 -6.83 10.41
CA LEU A 132 -15.05 -5.89 11.23
C LEU A 132 -16.40 -5.52 10.61
N SER A 133 -16.60 -5.72 9.32
CA SER A 133 -17.80 -5.32 8.58
C SER A 133 -19.04 -6.11 8.93
N ARG A 134 -18.91 -7.27 9.59
CA ARG A 134 -19.97 -8.25 9.86
C ARG A 134 -20.62 -8.89 8.62
N SER A 135 -19.99 -8.70 7.47
CA SER A 135 -20.46 -9.25 6.20
C SER A 135 -20.06 -10.71 6.04
N THR A 136 -20.72 -11.41 5.12
CA THR A 136 -20.26 -12.70 4.62
C THR A 136 -19.00 -12.44 3.75
N ILE A 137 -17.85 -13.01 4.12
CA ILE A 137 -16.61 -12.80 3.40
C ILE A 137 -16.28 -14.00 2.52
N VAL A 138 -16.07 -13.74 1.23
CA VAL A 138 -15.59 -14.71 0.25
C VAL A 138 -14.24 -14.25 -0.28
N VAL A 139 -13.18 -15.00 0.00
CA VAL A 139 -11.83 -14.70 -0.51
C VAL A 139 -11.64 -15.48 -1.81
N VAL A 140 -11.26 -14.77 -2.88
CA VAL A 140 -10.99 -15.36 -4.20
C VAL A 140 -9.51 -15.37 -4.48
N PRO A 141 -9.00 -16.30 -5.32
CA PRO A 141 -7.59 -16.32 -5.72
C PRO A 141 -7.19 -14.99 -6.34
N HIS A 142 -5.92 -14.64 -6.12
CA HIS A 142 -5.34 -13.39 -6.55
C HIS A 142 -5.54 -13.12 -8.05
N ARG A 143 -6.20 -11.99 -8.37
CA ARG A 143 -6.50 -11.49 -9.72
C ARG A 143 -7.33 -12.45 -10.60
N ASP A 144 -7.99 -13.43 -10.01
CA ASP A 144 -8.81 -14.41 -10.73
C ASP A 144 -10.22 -13.85 -11.00
N VAL A 145 -10.39 -13.24 -12.17
CA VAL A 145 -11.61 -12.56 -12.60
C VAL A 145 -12.82 -13.52 -12.61
N ASP A 146 -12.64 -14.77 -13.04
CA ASP A 146 -13.71 -15.77 -13.09
C ASP A 146 -14.19 -16.16 -11.69
N LYS A 147 -13.30 -16.13 -10.70
CA LYS A 147 -13.67 -16.41 -9.30
C LYS A 147 -14.44 -15.27 -8.67
N PHE A 148 -14.18 -14.01 -9.05
CA PHE A 148 -15.05 -12.90 -8.65
C PHE A 148 -16.47 -13.10 -9.18
N ASP A 149 -16.64 -13.44 -10.45
CA ASP A 149 -17.95 -13.69 -11.07
C ASP A 149 -18.69 -14.84 -10.38
N SER A 150 -17.99 -15.97 -10.20
CA SER A 150 -18.57 -17.17 -9.57
C SER A 150 -18.98 -16.91 -8.11
N ALA A 151 -18.17 -16.17 -7.35
CA ALA A 151 -18.47 -15.84 -5.95
C ALA A 151 -19.69 -14.91 -5.84
N LEU A 152 -19.79 -13.91 -6.71
CA LEU A 152 -20.93 -13.01 -6.77
C LEU A 152 -22.22 -13.72 -7.20
N ALA A 153 -22.13 -14.65 -8.15
CA ALA A 153 -23.28 -15.46 -8.61
C ALA A 153 -23.80 -16.39 -7.51
N ALA A 154 -22.92 -16.93 -6.68
CA ALA A 154 -23.28 -17.89 -5.62
C ALA A 154 -23.74 -17.23 -4.31
N ARG A 155 -23.70 -15.90 -4.18
CA ARG A 155 -24.06 -15.21 -2.93
C ARG A 155 -25.53 -15.43 -2.57
N SER A 156 -25.80 -15.53 -1.28
CA SER A 156 -27.16 -15.62 -0.72
C SER A 156 -27.65 -14.28 -0.14
N THR A 157 -26.78 -13.27 -0.03
CA THR A 157 -27.11 -11.95 0.53
C THR A 157 -27.73 -11.03 -0.52
N SER A 158 -28.48 -10.03 -0.05
CA SER A 158 -29.16 -9.05 -0.91
C SER A 158 -28.18 -8.13 -1.64
N TYR A 159 -27.08 -7.76 -0.97
CA TYR A 159 -26.10 -6.82 -1.47
C TYR A 159 -24.71 -7.45 -1.58
N ALA A 160 -23.86 -6.82 -2.37
CA ALA A 160 -22.47 -7.27 -2.50
C ALA A 160 -21.51 -6.10 -2.67
N VAL A 161 -20.29 -6.30 -2.18
CA VAL A 161 -19.13 -5.43 -2.38
C VAL A 161 -17.99 -6.29 -2.89
N VAL A 162 -17.30 -5.82 -3.93
CA VAL A 162 -16.02 -6.38 -4.37
C VAL A 162 -14.93 -5.48 -3.83
N VAL A 163 -13.82 -6.03 -3.33
CA VAL A 163 -12.69 -5.23 -2.85
C VAL A 163 -11.36 -5.79 -3.34
N THR A 164 -10.50 -4.89 -3.85
CA THR A 164 -9.16 -5.21 -4.32
C THR A 164 -8.19 -4.04 -4.11
N ASP A 165 -6.90 -4.34 -3.89
CA ASP A 165 -5.84 -3.36 -4.11
C ASP A 165 -5.77 -3.05 -5.62
N ALA A 166 -5.47 -1.80 -5.99
CA ALA A 166 -5.22 -1.42 -7.38
C ALA A 166 -3.83 -1.87 -7.84
N VAL A 167 -2.84 -1.67 -6.95
CA VAL A 167 -1.46 -2.16 -7.06
C VAL A 167 -1.15 -2.90 -5.78
N PHE A 168 -0.82 -4.18 -5.89
CA PHE A 168 -0.55 -5.00 -4.71
C PHE A 168 0.79 -4.66 -4.07
N SER A 169 0.77 -4.48 -2.76
CA SER A 169 1.83 -3.82 -2.00
C SER A 169 3.17 -4.54 -1.99
N VAL A 170 3.21 -5.84 -2.25
CA VAL A 170 4.42 -6.68 -2.23
C VAL A 170 4.89 -7.01 -3.65
N ASP A 171 4.00 -7.53 -4.46
CA ASP A 171 4.32 -7.99 -5.82
C ASP A 171 4.33 -6.84 -6.84
N GLY A 172 3.66 -5.72 -6.55
CA GLY A 172 3.68 -4.51 -7.36
C GLY A 172 2.85 -4.58 -8.64
N ASP A 173 2.09 -5.65 -8.82
CA ASP A 173 1.26 -5.91 -9.98
C ASP A 173 -0.10 -5.21 -9.90
N LEU A 174 -0.72 -4.96 -11.06
CA LEU A 174 -2.02 -4.27 -11.18
C LEU A 174 -3.20 -5.25 -11.14
N ALA A 175 -4.27 -4.86 -10.44
CA ALA A 175 -5.55 -5.53 -10.55
C ALA A 175 -6.19 -5.31 -11.93
N PRO A 176 -6.89 -6.29 -12.51
CA PRO A 176 -7.66 -6.14 -13.76
C PRO A 176 -8.97 -5.40 -13.50
N LEU A 177 -8.88 -4.08 -13.23
CA LEU A 177 -9.99 -3.27 -12.72
C LEU A 177 -11.17 -3.18 -13.68
N ARG A 178 -10.95 -3.14 -15.00
CA ARG A 178 -12.04 -3.08 -15.99
C ARG A 178 -12.91 -4.34 -15.97
N GLU A 179 -12.26 -5.49 -15.92
CA GLU A 179 -12.90 -6.79 -15.89
C GLU A 179 -13.64 -6.98 -14.57
N ILE A 180 -13.00 -6.66 -13.45
CA ILE A 180 -13.61 -6.74 -12.11
C ILE A 180 -14.81 -5.81 -12.02
N HIS A 181 -14.70 -4.55 -12.51
CA HIS A 181 -15.81 -3.60 -12.51
C HIS A 181 -16.98 -4.08 -13.38
N THR A 182 -16.68 -4.61 -14.58
CA THR A 182 -17.71 -5.18 -15.46
C THR A 182 -18.51 -6.28 -14.76
N ILE A 183 -17.84 -7.15 -14.02
CA ILE A 183 -18.46 -8.20 -13.23
C ILE A 183 -19.24 -7.61 -12.05
N ALA A 184 -18.65 -6.70 -11.29
CA ALA A 184 -19.33 -6.05 -10.16
C ALA A 184 -20.64 -5.40 -10.60
N ARG A 185 -20.66 -4.66 -11.71
CA ARG A 185 -21.86 -4.03 -12.30
C ARG A 185 -22.92 -5.07 -12.71
N ARG A 186 -22.52 -6.17 -13.35
CA ARG A 186 -23.42 -7.26 -13.74
C ARG A 186 -24.19 -7.80 -12.53
N HIS A 187 -23.50 -7.91 -11.40
CA HIS A 187 -24.06 -8.39 -10.14
C HIS A 187 -24.62 -7.31 -9.22
N ARG A 188 -24.66 -6.03 -9.67
CA ARG A 188 -25.10 -4.86 -8.87
C ARG A 188 -24.32 -4.74 -7.56
N ALA A 189 -23.02 -5.01 -7.61
CA ALA A 189 -22.11 -4.86 -6.49
C ALA A 189 -21.33 -3.54 -6.60
N LEU A 190 -21.04 -2.91 -5.46
CA LEU A 190 -20.06 -1.82 -5.39
C LEU A 190 -18.64 -2.39 -5.53
N LEU A 191 -17.75 -1.63 -6.16
CA LEU A 191 -16.33 -1.95 -6.24
C LEU A 191 -15.52 -1.00 -5.35
N VAL A 192 -14.86 -1.54 -4.33
CA VAL A 192 -13.89 -0.81 -3.50
C VAL A 192 -12.48 -1.08 -4.00
N VAL A 193 -11.73 -0.03 -4.31
CA VAL A 193 -10.37 -0.11 -4.86
C VAL A 193 -9.41 0.65 -3.95
N ASP A 194 -8.42 -0.04 -3.40
CA ASP A 194 -7.32 0.61 -2.66
C ASP A 194 -6.23 1.09 -3.62
N GLU A 195 -6.16 2.40 -3.83
CA GLU A 195 -5.18 3.06 -4.68
C GLU A 195 -3.92 3.53 -3.93
N ALA A 196 -3.64 3.01 -2.73
CA ALA A 196 -2.52 3.46 -1.90
C ALA A 196 -1.15 3.36 -2.59
N HIS A 197 -0.97 2.44 -3.53
CA HIS A 197 0.25 2.28 -4.33
C HIS A 197 0.09 2.79 -5.78
N ALA A 198 -1.10 3.26 -6.16
CA ALA A 198 -1.40 3.72 -7.51
C ALA A 198 -1.45 5.25 -7.63
N LEU A 199 -2.04 5.95 -6.65
CA LEU A 199 -2.13 7.41 -6.63
C LEU A 199 -0.73 8.03 -6.68
N GLY A 200 -0.53 8.98 -7.59
CA GLY A 200 0.75 9.65 -7.84
C GLY A 200 1.70 8.88 -8.77
N VAL A 201 1.42 7.59 -9.06
CA VAL A 201 2.34 6.70 -9.82
C VAL A 201 1.70 6.18 -11.10
N VAL A 202 0.49 5.62 -11.01
CA VAL A 202 -0.19 4.93 -12.12
C VAL A 202 -1.08 5.91 -12.87
N GLY A 203 -1.23 5.66 -14.16
CA GLY A 203 -2.09 6.46 -15.06
C GLY A 203 -1.45 7.76 -15.53
N ASN A 204 -2.18 8.45 -16.38
CA ASN A 204 -1.78 9.76 -16.90
C ASN A 204 -1.67 10.74 -15.74
N ARG A 205 -0.52 11.41 -15.61
CA ARG A 205 -0.22 12.38 -14.54
C ARG A 205 -0.34 11.81 -13.11
N GLY A 206 -0.31 10.47 -12.94
CA GLY A 206 -0.40 9.84 -11.63
C GLY A 206 -1.80 9.89 -10.99
N ARG A 207 -2.88 9.98 -11.79
CA ARG A 207 -4.26 10.07 -11.28
C ARG A 207 -4.79 8.77 -10.65
N GLY A 208 -4.02 7.69 -10.69
CA GLY A 208 -4.36 6.40 -10.13
C GLY A 208 -4.79 5.36 -11.17
N ALA A 209 -4.94 4.12 -10.72
CA ALA A 209 -5.27 2.98 -11.58
C ALA A 209 -6.73 3.00 -12.05
N VAL A 210 -7.66 3.47 -11.23
CA VAL A 210 -9.07 3.63 -11.62
C VAL A 210 -9.18 4.64 -12.76
N ALA A 211 -8.45 5.75 -12.71
CA ALA A 211 -8.39 6.71 -13.80
C ALA A 211 -7.69 6.14 -15.04
N ALA A 212 -6.65 5.31 -14.87
CA ALA A 212 -5.97 4.61 -15.97
C ALA A 212 -6.85 3.56 -16.66
N ALA A 213 -7.80 3.01 -15.92
CA ALA A 213 -8.81 2.09 -16.44
C ALA A 213 -10.03 2.80 -17.06
N ASP A 214 -10.03 4.13 -17.19
CA ASP A 214 -11.15 4.99 -17.63
C ASP A 214 -12.45 4.80 -16.80
N LEU A 215 -12.29 4.57 -15.50
CA LEU A 215 -13.37 4.32 -14.56
C LEU A 215 -13.55 5.47 -13.54
N ALA A 216 -12.90 6.61 -13.72
CA ALA A 216 -12.80 7.67 -12.71
C ALA A 216 -14.15 8.31 -12.31
N GLY A 217 -15.12 8.34 -13.20
CA GLY A 217 -16.44 8.93 -12.97
C GLY A 217 -17.53 7.95 -12.57
N GLU A 218 -17.23 6.66 -12.42
CA GLU A 218 -18.22 5.65 -12.09
C GLU A 218 -18.67 5.78 -10.64
N GLU A 219 -20.00 5.91 -10.41
CA GLU A 219 -20.59 6.13 -9.09
C GLU A 219 -20.57 4.88 -8.20
N ASP A 220 -20.48 3.71 -8.82
CA ASP A 220 -20.41 2.40 -8.14
C ASP A 220 -18.98 2.00 -7.74
N ILE A 221 -18.01 2.92 -7.88
CA ILE A 221 -16.62 2.73 -7.42
C ILE A 221 -16.32 3.60 -6.20
N VAL A 222 -15.83 2.95 -5.16
CA VAL A 222 -15.30 3.60 -3.96
C VAL A 222 -13.79 3.40 -3.93
N ARG A 223 -13.03 4.50 -3.97
CA ARG A 223 -11.57 4.47 -3.93
C ARG A 223 -11.08 4.83 -2.54
N THR A 224 -10.15 4.07 -2.01
CA THR A 224 -9.39 4.47 -0.83
C THR A 224 -7.98 4.85 -1.27
N VAL A 225 -7.44 5.91 -0.69
CA VAL A 225 -6.12 6.42 -0.99
C VAL A 225 -5.33 6.69 0.29
N THR A 226 -4.01 6.72 0.19
CA THR A 226 -3.16 7.18 1.29
C THR A 226 -2.45 8.48 0.92
N LEU A 227 -2.31 9.36 1.90
CA LEU A 227 -1.54 10.60 1.79
C LEU A 227 -0.07 10.38 2.19
N SER A 228 0.26 9.19 2.74
CA SER A 228 1.54 8.90 3.38
C SER A 228 2.58 8.24 2.46
N LYS A 229 2.28 8.08 1.18
CA LYS A 229 3.19 7.51 0.19
C LYS A 229 3.59 8.55 -0.84
N SER A 230 2.98 8.56 -2.03
CA SER A 230 3.32 9.51 -3.11
C SER A 230 3.21 10.99 -2.69
N LEU A 231 2.29 11.31 -1.79
CA LEU A 231 2.13 12.69 -1.31
C LEU A 231 3.06 13.04 -0.13
N GLY A 232 3.89 12.12 0.35
CA GLY A 232 4.93 12.39 1.35
C GLY A 232 4.44 12.91 2.71
N ALA A 233 3.13 12.83 3.00
CA ALA A 233 2.49 13.37 4.20
C ALA A 233 2.08 12.26 5.20
N GLN A 234 0.99 12.44 5.91
CA GLN A 234 0.28 11.43 6.68
C GLN A 234 -1.21 11.55 6.39
N GLY A 235 -1.93 10.44 6.48
CA GLY A 235 -3.38 10.40 6.33
C GLY A 235 -3.83 9.42 5.29
N GLY A 236 -5.13 9.41 5.05
CA GLY A 236 -5.81 8.69 3.98
C GLY A 236 -7.08 9.43 3.57
N ALA A 237 -7.71 8.96 2.52
CA ALA A 237 -9.03 9.48 2.13
C ALA A 237 -9.83 8.38 1.41
N VAL A 238 -11.14 8.59 1.37
CA VAL A 238 -12.05 7.87 0.50
C VAL A 238 -12.56 8.84 -0.56
N VAL A 239 -12.58 8.41 -1.83
CA VAL A 239 -13.16 9.15 -2.95
C VAL A 239 -14.29 8.31 -3.54
N ALA A 240 -15.52 8.85 -3.55
CA ALA A 240 -16.71 8.10 -3.95
C ALA A 240 -17.87 9.03 -4.34
N ALA A 241 -18.99 8.43 -4.73
CA ALA A 241 -20.26 9.14 -4.88
C ALA A 241 -20.65 9.90 -3.61
N ARG A 242 -21.33 11.03 -3.74
CA ARG A 242 -21.72 11.90 -2.61
C ARG A 242 -22.52 11.15 -1.55
N ASP A 243 -23.44 10.30 -1.97
CA ASP A 243 -24.28 9.50 -1.07
C ASP A 243 -23.43 8.52 -0.21
N VAL A 244 -22.37 7.94 -0.80
CA VAL A 244 -21.42 7.08 -0.07
C VAL A 244 -20.65 7.90 0.96
N ILE A 245 -20.18 9.08 0.59
CA ILE A 245 -19.48 9.99 1.51
C ILE A 245 -20.41 10.42 2.64
N GLU A 246 -21.65 10.78 2.35
CA GLU A 246 -22.65 11.15 3.36
C GLU A 246 -22.94 9.97 4.32
N LEU A 247 -23.13 8.76 3.79
CA LEU A 247 -23.27 7.56 4.61
C LEU A 247 -22.06 7.40 5.54
N MET A 248 -20.83 7.51 5.03
CA MET A 248 -19.62 7.33 5.82
C MET A 248 -19.49 8.36 6.93
N ILE A 249 -19.84 9.62 6.69
CA ILE A 249 -19.88 10.68 7.71
C ILE A 249 -20.80 10.28 8.88
N ASN A 250 -21.89 9.59 8.60
CA ASN A 250 -22.91 9.23 9.60
C ASN A 250 -22.68 7.88 10.28
N VAL A 251 -21.97 6.92 9.65
CA VAL A 251 -21.86 5.56 10.20
C VAL A 251 -20.43 5.02 10.33
N ALA A 252 -19.44 5.60 9.63
CA ALA A 252 -18.07 5.11 9.67
C ALA A 252 -17.42 5.43 11.02
N ARG A 253 -17.34 4.44 11.90
CA ARG A 253 -16.75 4.60 13.24
C ARG A 253 -15.32 5.16 13.23
N PRO A 254 -14.42 4.77 12.28
CA PRO A 254 -13.09 5.39 12.16
C PRO A 254 -13.10 6.87 11.77
N PHE A 255 -14.21 7.42 11.31
CA PHE A 255 -14.38 8.85 11.05
C PHE A 255 -15.01 9.57 12.25
N ILE A 256 -16.05 8.97 12.84
CA ILE A 256 -16.85 9.58 13.92
C ILE A 256 -16.03 9.72 15.20
N PHE A 257 -15.24 8.68 15.55
CA PHE A 257 -14.61 8.55 16.87
C PHE A 257 -13.09 8.77 16.86
N ASP A 258 -12.47 8.94 15.69
CA ASP A 258 -11.05 9.31 15.60
C ASP A 258 -10.88 10.84 15.63
N THR A 259 -9.73 11.28 16.11
CA THR A 259 -9.33 12.69 16.01
C THR A 259 -9.03 13.03 14.55
N GLY A 260 -9.48 14.18 14.08
CA GLY A 260 -9.20 14.66 12.72
C GLY A 260 -7.70 14.70 12.41
N LEU A 261 -7.34 14.48 11.15
CA LEU A 261 -5.96 14.55 10.69
C LEU A 261 -5.34 15.91 11.07
N ALA A 262 -4.10 15.90 11.56
CA ALA A 262 -3.43 17.14 12.01
C ALA A 262 -3.28 18.14 10.84
N PRO A 263 -3.54 19.44 11.06
CA PRO A 263 -3.45 20.46 10.02
C PRO A 263 -2.13 20.49 9.27
N ALA A 264 -1.00 20.23 9.95
CA ALA A 264 0.31 20.12 9.30
C ALA A 264 0.32 19.05 8.20
N SER A 265 -0.27 17.87 8.48
CA SER A 265 -0.34 16.77 7.51
C SER A 265 -1.31 17.10 6.37
N VAL A 266 -2.41 17.80 6.64
CA VAL A 266 -3.36 18.25 5.63
C VAL A 266 -2.69 19.25 4.68
N GLY A 267 -1.98 20.25 5.23
CA GLY A 267 -1.25 21.25 4.43
C GLY A 267 -0.14 20.63 3.58
N ALA A 268 0.60 19.67 4.15
CA ALA A 268 1.60 18.91 3.40
C ALA A 268 0.99 18.14 2.23
N ALA A 269 -0.09 17.39 2.48
CA ALA A 269 -0.76 16.59 1.46
C ALA A 269 -1.34 17.46 0.33
N LEU A 270 -1.94 18.60 0.68
CA LEU A 270 -2.48 19.56 -0.29
C LEU A 270 -1.39 20.15 -1.18
N ALA A 271 -0.28 20.58 -0.59
CA ALA A 271 0.86 21.09 -1.35
C ALA A 271 1.45 20.01 -2.27
N ALA A 272 1.63 18.79 -1.77
CA ALA A 272 2.12 17.67 -2.55
C ALA A 272 1.19 17.33 -3.73
N LEU A 273 -0.13 17.32 -3.51
CA LEU A 273 -1.12 17.08 -4.56
C LEU A 273 -1.03 18.12 -5.67
N ARG A 274 -0.87 19.41 -5.32
CA ARG A 274 -0.67 20.51 -6.27
C ARG A 274 0.63 20.37 -7.07
N ILE A 275 1.72 19.89 -6.42
CA ILE A 275 2.96 19.57 -7.11
C ILE A 275 2.74 18.45 -8.13
N VAL A 276 2.11 17.35 -7.75
CA VAL A 276 1.82 16.22 -8.65
C VAL A 276 0.97 16.67 -9.84
N ARG A 277 -0.01 17.53 -9.60
CA ARG A 277 -0.87 18.12 -10.67
C ARG A 277 -0.05 18.95 -11.66
N ASN A 278 0.89 19.74 -11.18
CA ASN A 278 1.66 20.69 -11.99
C ASN A 278 2.94 20.08 -12.60
N GLU A 279 3.44 18.98 -12.05
CA GLU A 279 4.65 18.31 -12.49
C GLU A 279 4.35 16.87 -12.99
N PRO A 280 3.69 16.71 -14.15
CA PRO A 280 3.22 15.42 -14.64
C PRO A 280 4.34 14.41 -14.93
N GLY A 281 5.59 14.88 -15.02
CA GLY A 281 6.76 14.04 -15.21
C GLY A 281 7.14 13.17 -14.01
N LEU A 282 6.71 13.51 -12.79
CA LEU A 282 7.05 12.77 -11.56
C LEU A 282 6.60 11.31 -11.60
N ALA A 283 5.34 11.07 -12.01
CA ALA A 283 4.80 9.72 -12.11
C ALA A 283 5.57 8.84 -13.12
N SER A 284 5.94 9.40 -14.28
CA SER A 284 6.72 8.67 -15.28
C SER A 284 8.15 8.41 -14.82
N ALA A 285 8.78 9.38 -14.15
CA ALA A 285 10.12 9.21 -13.59
C ALA A 285 10.16 8.10 -12.53
N ALA A 286 9.15 8.03 -11.62
CA ALA A 286 9.05 6.96 -10.64
C ALA A 286 8.96 5.58 -11.30
N ARG A 287 8.12 5.43 -12.35
CA ARG A 287 8.00 4.17 -13.09
C ARG A 287 9.27 3.81 -13.87
N SER A 288 9.90 4.78 -14.54
CA SER A 288 11.18 4.54 -15.22
C SER A 288 12.28 4.08 -14.27
N ASN A 289 12.34 4.67 -13.08
CA ASN A 289 13.27 4.25 -12.03
C ASN A 289 12.93 2.85 -11.47
N ALA A 290 11.65 2.48 -11.42
CA ALA A 290 11.24 1.12 -11.06
C ALA A 290 11.73 0.09 -12.09
N GLN A 291 11.59 0.38 -13.39
CA GLN A 291 12.10 -0.46 -14.46
C GLN A 291 13.63 -0.61 -14.38
N ALA A 292 14.34 0.48 -14.08
CA ALA A 292 15.79 0.43 -13.88
C ALA A 292 16.18 -0.44 -12.67
N LEU A 293 15.47 -0.33 -11.55
CA LEU A 293 15.68 -1.18 -10.38
C LEU A 293 15.36 -2.66 -10.69
N ALA A 294 14.29 -2.94 -11.42
CA ALA A 294 13.96 -4.31 -11.85
C ALA A 294 15.05 -4.90 -12.75
N ALA A 295 15.61 -4.10 -13.67
CA ALA A 295 16.73 -4.51 -14.48
C ALA A 295 17.97 -4.83 -13.64
N ILE A 296 18.24 -4.06 -12.58
CA ILE A 296 19.32 -4.34 -11.60
C ILE A 296 19.05 -5.67 -10.89
N VAL A 297 17.84 -5.89 -10.36
CA VAL A 297 17.46 -7.13 -9.68
C VAL A 297 17.66 -8.36 -10.59
N ARG A 298 17.22 -8.28 -11.85
CA ARG A 298 17.45 -9.36 -12.83
C ARG A 298 18.94 -9.60 -13.14
N ARG A 299 19.71 -8.51 -13.25
CA ARG A 299 21.16 -8.60 -13.53
C ARG A 299 21.94 -9.29 -12.41
N VAL A 300 21.50 -9.15 -11.17
CA VAL A 300 22.11 -9.87 -10.03
C VAL A 300 21.55 -11.29 -9.84
N GLY A 301 20.80 -11.81 -10.81
CA GLY A 301 20.33 -13.19 -10.85
C GLY A 301 19.10 -13.48 -9.98
N VAL A 302 18.34 -12.45 -9.62
CA VAL A 302 17.10 -12.62 -8.83
C VAL A 302 15.89 -12.40 -9.72
N GLU A 303 14.90 -13.28 -9.58
CA GLU A 303 13.65 -13.20 -10.30
C GLU A 303 12.83 -12.00 -9.83
N THR A 304 12.34 -11.21 -10.78
CA THR A 304 11.37 -10.13 -10.58
C THR A 304 10.54 -9.92 -11.84
N ALA A 305 9.27 -9.61 -11.66
CA ALA A 305 8.39 -9.21 -12.77
C ALA A 305 8.75 -7.81 -13.29
N GLU A 306 8.24 -7.46 -14.47
CA GLU A 306 8.25 -6.06 -14.91
C GLU A 306 7.30 -5.26 -14.00
N PRO A 307 7.75 -4.13 -13.42
CA PRO A 307 6.92 -3.37 -12.49
C PRO A 307 5.87 -2.55 -13.25
N ASP A 308 4.61 -2.70 -12.84
CA ASP A 308 3.49 -1.88 -13.31
C ASP A 308 3.44 -0.51 -12.62
N ALA A 309 4.05 -0.38 -11.45
CA ALA A 309 4.08 0.82 -10.63
C ALA A 309 5.51 1.10 -10.10
N ALA A 310 5.65 1.56 -8.86
CA ALA A 310 6.93 1.92 -8.25
C ALA A 310 7.49 0.85 -7.28
N VAL A 311 6.91 -0.35 -7.27
CA VAL A 311 7.30 -1.47 -6.38
C VAL A 311 8.00 -2.55 -7.19
N VAL A 312 9.16 -3.01 -6.72
CA VAL A 312 9.97 -4.06 -7.36
C VAL A 312 10.26 -5.15 -6.34
N PRO A 313 9.61 -6.32 -6.42
CA PRO A 313 9.92 -7.46 -5.58
C PRO A 313 11.20 -8.16 -6.06
N ALA A 314 12.01 -8.64 -5.12
CA ALA A 314 13.16 -9.51 -5.39
C ALA A 314 13.03 -10.75 -4.51
N VAL A 315 12.53 -11.86 -5.07
CA VAL A 315 12.21 -13.06 -4.31
C VAL A 315 13.48 -13.80 -3.92
N VAL A 316 13.69 -14.00 -2.63
CA VAL A 316 14.86 -14.69 -2.07
C VAL A 316 14.50 -16.01 -1.36
N GLY A 317 13.20 -16.26 -1.13
CA GLY A 317 12.62 -17.52 -0.67
C GLY A 317 12.61 -17.68 0.85
N GLU A 318 13.76 -17.84 1.47
CA GLU A 318 13.90 -18.22 2.88
C GLU A 318 13.96 -16.98 3.80
N PRO A 319 13.20 -16.93 4.94
CA PRO A 319 13.11 -15.74 5.81
C PRO A 319 14.45 -15.26 6.36
N ARG A 320 15.31 -16.17 6.81
CA ARG A 320 16.63 -15.81 7.36
C ARG A 320 17.55 -15.26 6.28
N ARG A 321 17.48 -15.81 5.06
CA ARG A 321 18.24 -15.31 3.91
C ARG A 321 17.81 -13.87 3.58
N ALA A 322 16.51 -13.59 3.54
CA ALA A 322 15.98 -12.24 3.28
C ALA A 322 16.49 -11.22 4.32
N VAL A 323 16.55 -11.62 5.60
CA VAL A 323 17.11 -10.76 6.67
C VAL A 323 18.61 -10.51 6.48
N ARG A 324 19.40 -11.54 6.16
CA ARG A 324 20.84 -11.40 5.92
C ARG A 324 21.13 -10.48 4.73
N VAL A 325 20.44 -10.69 3.61
CA VAL A 325 20.62 -9.88 2.40
C VAL A 325 20.22 -8.43 2.65
N ALA A 326 19.09 -8.18 3.34
CA ALA A 326 18.67 -6.82 3.70
C ALA A 326 19.68 -6.12 4.63
N ALA A 327 20.27 -6.87 5.57
CA ALA A 327 21.30 -6.33 6.46
C ALA A 327 22.61 -6.02 5.73
N ALA A 328 23.02 -6.87 4.78
CA ALA A 328 24.21 -6.65 3.96
C ALA A 328 24.04 -5.46 3.01
N ALA A 329 22.87 -5.31 2.39
CA ALA A 329 22.54 -4.14 1.57
C ALA A 329 22.59 -2.86 2.40
N LEU A 330 22.05 -2.86 3.63
CA LEU A 330 22.09 -1.72 4.53
C LEU A 330 23.53 -1.38 4.94
N ALA A 331 24.38 -2.36 5.24
CA ALA A 331 25.79 -2.15 5.53
C ALA A 331 26.56 -1.53 4.34
N SER A 332 26.06 -1.74 3.11
CA SER A 332 26.57 -1.12 1.88
C SER A 332 25.87 0.21 1.54
N GLY A 333 25.15 0.81 2.49
CA GLY A 333 24.51 2.13 2.33
C GLY A 333 23.16 2.10 1.62
N VAL A 334 22.53 0.95 1.43
CA VAL A 334 21.22 0.83 0.76
C VAL A 334 20.20 0.14 1.68
N ARG A 335 19.13 0.82 2.01
CA ARG A 335 18.00 0.28 2.79
C ARG A 335 16.96 -0.31 1.85
N VAL A 336 16.60 -1.59 2.04
CA VAL A 336 15.54 -2.27 1.29
C VAL A 336 14.50 -2.86 2.25
N GLY A 337 13.25 -2.97 1.79
CA GLY A 337 12.19 -3.64 2.53
C GLY A 337 12.48 -5.16 2.61
N CYS A 338 12.15 -5.80 3.74
CA CYS A 338 12.31 -7.24 3.93
C CYS A 338 10.96 -7.83 4.34
N PHE A 339 10.30 -8.50 3.41
CA PHE A 339 8.97 -9.08 3.58
C PHE A 339 9.08 -10.59 3.80
N ARG A 340 8.45 -11.04 4.87
CA ARG A 340 8.48 -12.43 5.36
C ARG A 340 7.09 -12.83 5.84
N PRO A 341 6.80 -14.12 6.03
CA PRO A 341 5.54 -14.54 6.62
C PRO A 341 5.20 -13.79 7.92
N PRO A 342 3.93 -13.44 8.18
CA PRO A 342 2.75 -13.75 7.37
C PRO A 342 2.45 -12.72 6.25
N SER A 343 3.32 -11.70 6.03
CA SER A 343 3.10 -10.66 5.00
C SER A 343 3.28 -11.19 3.57
N VAL A 344 3.94 -12.33 3.43
CA VAL A 344 4.05 -13.11 2.19
C VAL A 344 3.89 -14.58 2.52
N PRO A 345 3.52 -15.46 1.57
CA PRO A 345 3.45 -16.89 1.77
C PRO A 345 4.80 -17.50 2.20
N HIS A 346 4.76 -18.66 2.86
CA HIS A 346 5.97 -19.42 3.15
C HIS A 346 6.73 -19.77 1.85
N GLY A 347 8.07 -19.66 1.90
CA GLY A 347 8.92 -19.87 0.74
C GLY A 347 9.01 -18.69 -0.24
N ARG A 348 8.26 -17.62 -0.04
CA ARG A 348 8.26 -16.41 -0.89
C ARG A 348 8.80 -15.16 -0.18
N SER A 349 9.65 -15.31 0.84
CA SER A 349 10.28 -14.13 1.44
C SER A 349 11.02 -13.33 0.39
N CYS A 350 10.84 -12.01 0.39
CA CYS A 350 11.41 -11.15 -0.63
C CYS A 350 12.00 -9.87 -0.02
N LEU A 351 12.96 -9.32 -0.73
CA LEU A 351 13.28 -7.90 -0.61
C LEU A 351 12.29 -7.12 -1.49
N ARG A 352 11.80 -6.02 -1.00
CA ARG A 352 11.00 -5.10 -1.80
C ARG A 352 11.76 -3.79 -1.95
N LEU A 353 12.06 -3.47 -3.19
CA LEU A 353 12.61 -2.18 -3.54
C LEU A 353 11.47 -1.26 -3.97
N THR A 354 11.57 0.00 -3.60
CA THR A 354 10.64 1.04 -4.04
C THR A 354 11.40 2.11 -4.81
N ALA A 355 10.90 2.42 -5.99
CA ALA A 355 11.45 3.49 -6.79
C ALA A 355 10.91 4.85 -6.32
N ARG A 356 11.76 5.87 -6.45
CA ARG A 356 11.36 7.26 -6.28
C ARG A 356 11.62 8.04 -7.56
N ALA A 357 10.80 9.05 -7.84
CA ALA A 357 10.94 9.90 -9.02
C ALA A 357 12.31 10.61 -9.08
N ASN A 358 12.88 10.93 -7.94
CA ASN A 358 14.13 11.67 -7.79
C ASN A 358 15.39 10.79 -7.63
N LEU A 359 15.32 9.47 -7.94
CA LEU A 359 16.53 8.65 -7.99
C LEU A 359 17.43 9.10 -9.13
N THR A 360 18.71 9.23 -8.82
CA THR A 360 19.77 9.58 -9.78
C THR A 360 20.46 8.35 -10.35
N SER A 361 21.22 8.50 -11.41
CA SER A 361 22.09 7.42 -11.94
C SER A 361 23.08 6.92 -10.88
N ALA A 362 23.62 7.79 -10.05
CA ALA A 362 24.52 7.42 -8.95
C ALA A 362 23.82 6.57 -7.88
N ASP A 363 22.53 6.85 -7.58
CA ASP A 363 21.71 6.03 -6.66
C ASP A 363 21.48 4.64 -7.25
N LEU A 364 21.19 4.53 -8.54
CA LEU A 364 20.99 3.25 -9.23
C LEU A 364 22.29 2.43 -9.29
N GLU A 365 23.43 3.07 -9.49
CA GLU A 365 24.74 2.40 -9.43
C GLU A 365 25.05 1.92 -8.00
N LEU A 366 24.76 2.72 -6.98
CA LEU A 366 24.92 2.33 -5.58
C LEU A 366 24.02 1.12 -5.26
N ALA A 367 22.76 1.16 -5.68
CA ALA A 367 21.82 0.03 -5.54
C ALA A 367 22.36 -1.24 -6.20
N HIS A 368 22.88 -1.13 -7.42
CA HIS A 368 23.47 -2.27 -8.14
C HIS A 368 24.65 -2.87 -7.37
N ARG A 369 25.63 -2.07 -6.95
CA ARG A 369 26.78 -2.55 -6.17
C ARG A 369 26.37 -3.21 -4.86
N ALA A 370 25.48 -2.58 -4.10
CA ALA A 370 25.00 -3.09 -2.82
C ALA A 370 24.26 -4.42 -2.95
N LEU A 371 23.37 -4.55 -3.96
CA LEU A 371 22.63 -5.79 -4.20
C LEU A 371 23.53 -6.91 -4.72
N THR A 372 24.49 -6.61 -5.61
CA THR A 372 25.48 -7.59 -6.08
C THR A 372 26.28 -8.15 -4.90
N GLY A 373 26.81 -7.29 -4.03
CA GLY A 373 27.54 -7.74 -2.83
C GLY A 373 26.68 -8.52 -1.85
N ALA A 374 25.45 -8.05 -1.58
CA ALA A 374 24.56 -8.67 -0.63
C ALA A 374 24.04 -10.05 -1.08
N LEU A 375 23.78 -10.23 -2.38
CA LEU A 375 23.28 -11.49 -2.94
C LEU A 375 24.41 -12.48 -3.26
N GLY A 376 25.57 -11.97 -3.72
CA GLY A 376 26.75 -12.80 -4.00
C GLY A 376 27.35 -13.44 -2.75
N SER A 377 27.38 -12.74 -1.62
CA SER A 377 27.83 -13.27 -0.33
C SER A 377 26.90 -14.35 0.24
N SER A 378 25.64 -14.37 -0.18
CA SER A 378 24.67 -15.38 0.28
C SER A 378 24.66 -16.69 -0.52
N SER A 379 25.39 -16.77 -1.63
CA SER A 379 25.55 -18.00 -2.43
C SER A 379 26.60 -18.96 -1.86
N LEU A 380 27.41 -18.50 -0.90
CA LEU A 380 28.45 -19.34 -0.27
C LEU A 380 27.94 -20.28 0.83
N ASP A 381 26.65 -20.22 1.17
CA ASP A 381 26.03 -21.00 2.26
C ASP A 381 25.06 -22.09 1.76
N THR A 382 25.24 -22.55 0.51
CA THR A 382 24.59 -23.79 0.07
C THR A 382 25.39 -24.99 0.55
N SER A 383 25.27 -25.31 1.85
CA SER A 383 25.68 -26.61 2.35
C SER A 383 24.82 -27.71 1.70
N PRO A 384 25.40 -28.72 1.06
CA PRO A 384 24.66 -29.77 0.38
C PRO A 384 24.16 -30.81 1.39
N ALA A 385 23.02 -30.53 2.02
CA ALA A 385 22.38 -31.47 2.94
C ALA A 385 20.87 -31.52 2.70
N VAL A 386 20.46 -31.89 1.48
CA VAL A 386 19.17 -32.56 1.18
C VAL A 386 19.24 -33.16 -0.23
N ARG A 387 20.14 -34.12 -0.45
CA ARG A 387 20.02 -35.11 -1.52
C ARG A 387 20.47 -36.48 -0.95
N ALA A 388 19.61 -37.08 -0.18
CA ALA A 388 19.64 -38.51 0.10
C ALA A 388 18.45 -38.86 1.00
N ARG A 389 17.34 -39.22 0.40
CA ARG A 389 16.30 -40.15 0.93
C ARG A 389 15.09 -40.10 -0.03
N ASP A 390 15.29 -40.69 -1.20
CA ASP A 390 14.23 -41.29 -2.01
C ASP A 390 14.87 -42.33 -2.96
N GLU A 391 15.41 -43.40 -2.35
CA GLU A 391 15.62 -44.70 -3.01
C GLU A 391 15.55 -45.76 -1.92
N GLY A 392 14.48 -46.55 -1.95
CA GLY A 392 14.46 -47.82 -1.25
C GLY A 392 13.32 -48.01 -0.25
N ALA A 393 12.15 -48.39 -0.77
CA ALA A 393 11.28 -49.39 -0.12
C ALA A 393 10.20 -49.83 -1.10
N ASP A 394 10.60 -50.61 -2.10
CA ASP A 394 9.74 -51.67 -2.65
C ASP A 394 10.16 -52.98 -1.91
N THR A 395 9.26 -53.49 -1.07
CA THR A 395 8.88 -54.89 -0.81
C THR A 395 7.69 -54.94 0.15
#